data_f3e74c32024ffefffa89942c6fc93ad3
#
_entry.id   f3e74c32024ffefffa89942c6fc93ad3
#
_cell.length_a   1.000
_cell.length_b   1.000
_cell.length_c   1.000
_cell.angle_alpha   90.00
_cell.angle_beta   90.00
_cell.angle_gamma   90.00
#
_symmetry.space_group_name_H-M   'P 1'
#
loop_
_entity.id
_entity.type
_entity.pdbx_description
1 polymer ?
#
loop_
_entity_poly.entity_id
_entity_poly.type
_entity_poly.pdbx_seq_one_letter_code
_entity_poly.pdbx_strand_id
1 'polypeptide(L)'
;MLVSIYGITVGEEDRDFALTEVDVNLGDVRTSDTPWPLRSGARPGAEYLDAGSITMTMVTPFGINDAPAADAAVGRFLSAWRRGLREAPGALTPLLVEAHGKSRIVYGRPGRVSPPIPGSHGLDQGIAEIVAEFRVLDPIVYAPDPTGVTLSVIPKSLGGIIAPIVTPVTTTMTSGVEYRILTVPGDAPAPLRVTFHGPAKDPAVTIDGVEVGIAGGLQYDEDVVVDGRDRTVTFSDGRPASARLSRRSRLDRISLDPGEHEISFTATDRTGTARVTVEATPAYYHL
;
A
#
# COMPACT_ATOMS: atom_id res chain seq x y z
N MET A 1 -6.56 -20.24 -8.61
CA MET A 1 -5.81 -18.98 -8.47
C MET A 1 -6.28 -18.02 -9.54
N LEU A 2 -6.64 -16.80 -9.16
CA LEU A 2 -7.00 -15.74 -10.09
C LEU A 2 -5.95 -14.64 -10.05
N VAL A 3 -5.65 -14.05 -11.19
CA VAL A 3 -4.76 -12.91 -11.29
C VAL A 3 -5.47 -11.81 -12.08
N SER A 4 -5.51 -10.61 -11.50
CA SER A 4 -6.20 -9.48 -12.11
C SER A 4 -5.26 -8.29 -12.29
N ILE A 5 -5.27 -7.69 -13.49
CA ILE A 5 -4.51 -6.50 -13.84
C ILE A 5 -5.28 -5.68 -14.87
N TYR A 6 -5.40 -4.36 -14.67
CA TYR A 6 -6.08 -3.43 -15.57
C TYR A 6 -7.51 -3.85 -15.97
N GLY A 7 -8.23 -4.56 -15.08
CA GLY A 7 -9.59 -5.03 -15.33
C GLY A 7 -9.68 -6.33 -16.13
N ILE A 8 -8.56 -6.95 -16.47
CA ILE A 8 -8.53 -8.31 -16.99
C ILE A 8 -8.23 -9.27 -15.85
N THR A 9 -9.03 -10.32 -15.73
CA THR A 9 -8.84 -11.42 -14.79
C THR A 9 -8.55 -12.69 -15.57
N VAL A 10 -7.50 -13.41 -15.15
CA VAL A 10 -7.10 -14.70 -15.72
C VAL A 10 -7.05 -15.74 -14.60
N GLY A 11 -7.28 -17.01 -14.93
CA GLY A 11 -7.05 -18.08 -13.98
C GLY A 11 -8.08 -19.21 -13.97
N GLU A 12 -9.36 -18.94 -14.22
CA GLU A 12 -10.43 -19.96 -14.26
C GLU A 12 -10.87 -20.27 -15.68
N GLU A 13 -11.49 -21.43 -15.88
CA GLU A 13 -11.89 -21.92 -17.20
C GLU A 13 -13.02 -21.08 -17.85
N ASP A 14 -13.76 -20.32 -17.05
CA ASP A 14 -14.82 -19.41 -17.54
C ASP A 14 -14.26 -18.05 -18.00
N ARG A 15 -12.96 -17.85 -17.92
CA ARG A 15 -12.26 -16.63 -18.34
C ARG A 15 -11.65 -16.77 -19.72
N ASP A 16 -11.22 -15.66 -20.30
CA ASP A 16 -10.51 -15.65 -21.59
C ASP A 16 -9.23 -16.52 -21.56
N PHE A 17 -8.62 -16.66 -20.36
CA PHE A 17 -7.41 -17.45 -20.16
C PHE A 17 -7.46 -18.24 -18.85
N ALA A 18 -7.13 -19.52 -18.92
CA ALA A 18 -6.82 -20.37 -17.79
C ALA A 18 -5.32 -20.29 -17.47
N LEU A 19 -4.98 -20.14 -16.20
CA LEU A 19 -3.58 -20.22 -15.74
C LEU A 19 -3.15 -21.68 -15.68
N THR A 20 -2.06 -22.02 -16.36
CA THR A 20 -1.47 -23.36 -16.37
C THR A 20 -0.26 -23.45 -15.46
N GLU A 21 0.51 -22.36 -15.35
CA GLU A 21 1.70 -22.32 -14.51
C GLU A 21 1.92 -20.88 -14.02
N VAL A 22 2.36 -20.75 -12.77
CA VAL A 22 2.77 -19.47 -12.18
C VAL A 22 4.06 -19.69 -11.42
N ASP A 23 5.11 -19.01 -11.84
CA ASP A 23 6.39 -18.94 -11.13
C ASP A 23 6.50 -17.60 -10.43
N VAL A 24 6.74 -17.63 -9.10
CA VAL A 24 6.75 -16.44 -8.25
C VAL A 24 8.12 -16.28 -7.62
N ASN A 25 8.82 -15.26 -8.04
CA ASN A 25 10.01 -14.73 -7.35
C ASN A 25 9.71 -13.30 -6.89
N LEU A 26 9.53 -13.09 -5.59
CA LEU A 26 9.27 -11.76 -5.02
C LEU A 26 10.54 -10.91 -4.88
N GLY A 27 11.71 -11.50 -5.10
CA GLY A 27 13.01 -10.84 -5.06
C GLY A 27 14.03 -11.61 -4.22
N ASP A 28 15.28 -11.54 -4.64
CA ASP A 28 16.40 -12.15 -3.95
C ASP A 28 16.96 -11.22 -2.89
N VAL A 29 17.60 -11.79 -1.85
CA VAL A 29 18.29 -11.02 -0.84
C VAL A 29 19.63 -10.53 -1.39
N ARG A 30 19.77 -9.22 -1.47
CA ARG A 30 21.05 -8.57 -1.78
C ARG A 30 21.75 -8.18 -0.50
N THR A 31 22.98 -8.70 -0.30
CA THR A 31 23.84 -8.38 0.84
C THR A 31 24.93 -7.40 0.46
N SER A 32 25.39 -6.59 1.43
CA SER A 32 26.56 -5.72 1.29
C SER A 32 27.70 -6.18 2.20
N ASP A 33 27.89 -7.48 2.33
CA ASP A 33 28.93 -8.09 3.15
C ASP A 33 30.33 -7.75 2.64
N THR A 34 31.24 -7.45 3.57
CA THR A 34 32.62 -7.09 3.24
C THR A 34 33.55 -8.19 3.73
N PRO A 35 34.34 -8.84 2.84
CA PRO A 35 35.28 -9.86 3.24
C PRO A 35 36.38 -9.28 4.17
N TRP A 36 36.80 -10.07 5.16
CA TRP A 36 37.90 -9.69 6.02
C TRP A 36 39.25 -9.78 5.27
N PRO A 37 40.11 -8.73 5.32
CA PRO A 37 41.31 -8.71 4.50
C PRO A 37 42.34 -9.81 4.81
N LEU A 38 42.40 -10.27 6.03
CA LEU A 38 43.48 -11.18 6.50
C LEU A 38 42.96 -12.38 7.32
N ARG A 39 41.68 -12.69 7.27
CA ARG A 39 41.10 -13.84 7.94
C ARG A 39 39.90 -14.39 7.16
N SER A 40 39.52 -15.65 7.41
CA SER A 40 38.34 -16.24 6.83
C SER A 40 37.04 -15.57 7.32
N GLY A 41 36.02 -15.48 6.43
CA GLY A 41 34.72 -14.91 6.70
C GLY A 41 34.56 -13.49 6.20
N ALA A 42 33.39 -12.90 6.47
CA ALA A 42 33.02 -11.57 6.08
C ALA A 42 32.42 -10.81 7.27
N ARG A 43 32.46 -9.50 7.21
CA ARG A 43 31.69 -8.63 8.09
C ARG A 43 30.29 -8.49 7.51
N PRO A 44 29.21 -8.79 8.26
CA PRO A 44 27.86 -8.64 7.76
C PRO A 44 27.57 -7.17 7.45
N GLY A 45 26.98 -6.95 6.30
CA GLY A 45 26.48 -5.66 5.82
C GLY A 45 24.97 -5.53 5.98
N ALA A 46 24.38 -4.52 5.36
CA ALA A 46 22.93 -4.40 5.27
C ALA A 46 22.39 -5.36 4.21
N GLU A 47 21.21 -5.91 4.49
CA GLU A 47 20.47 -6.78 3.57
C GLU A 47 19.27 -6.04 3.04
N TYR A 48 18.95 -6.26 1.76
CA TYR A 48 17.83 -5.68 1.06
C TYR A 48 17.20 -6.71 0.14
N LEU A 49 15.89 -6.64 -0.05
CA LEU A 49 15.20 -7.40 -1.09
C LEU A 49 15.34 -6.66 -2.43
N ASP A 50 15.78 -7.37 -3.45
CA ASP A 50 15.83 -6.85 -4.82
C ASP A 50 14.46 -7.00 -5.51
N ALA A 51 14.36 -6.41 -6.71
CA ALA A 51 13.19 -6.60 -7.55
C ALA A 51 13.08 -8.06 -8.00
N GLY A 52 11.85 -8.57 -8.07
CA GLY A 52 11.55 -9.92 -8.51
C GLY A 52 10.73 -9.96 -9.80
N SER A 53 10.14 -11.13 -10.07
CA SER A 53 9.22 -11.33 -11.18
C SER A 53 8.16 -12.39 -10.87
N ILE A 54 6.98 -12.21 -11.43
CA ILE A 54 5.94 -13.24 -11.49
C ILE A 54 5.74 -13.59 -12.94
N THR A 55 6.07 -14.83 -13.30
CA THR A 55 5.87 -15.36 -14.66
C THR A 55 4.61 -16.20 -14.68
N MET A 56 3.72 -15.90 -15.60
CA MET A 56 2.43 -16.57 -15.77
C MET A 56 2.36 -17.19 -17.14
N THR A 57 2.12 -18.50 -17.19
CA THR A 57 1.76 -19.21 -18.42
C THR A 57 0.27 -19.45 -18.43
N MET A 58 -0.39 -19.03 -19.49
CA MET A 58 -1.82 -19.09 -19.62
C MET A 58 -2.25 -19.54 -21.00
N VAL A 59 -3.38 -20.24 -21.06
CA VAL A 59 -3.92 -20.82 -22.29
C VAL A 59 -5.38 -20.42 -22.44
N THR A 60 -5.81 -20.13 -23.67
CA THR A 60 -7.24 -19.91 -23.95
C THR A 60 -8.03 -21.22 -23.77
N PRO A 61 -9.17 -21.20 -23.02
CA PRO A 61 -9.99 -22.38 -22.82
C PRO A 61 -11.02 -22.58 -23.93
N PHE A 62 -10.89 -21.93 -25.09
CA PHE A 62 -11.84 -22.03 -26.19
C PHE A 62 -11.77 -23.41 -26.84
N GLY A 63 -12.92 -23.83 -27.35
CA GLY A 63 -13.02 -25.13 -28.02
C GLY A 63 -12.24 -25.16 -29.34
N ILE A 64 -11.96 -26.37 -29.82
CA ILE A 64 -11.34 -26.63 -31.13
C ILE A 64 -12.16 -25.92 -32.21
N ASN A 65 -11.48 -25.17 -33.10
CA ASN A 65 -12.00 -24.39 -34.24
C ASN A 65 -12.54 -22.97 -33.91
N ASP A 66 -12.30 -22.42 -32.72
CA ASP A 66 -12.65 -21.03 -32.43
C ASP A 66 -11.42 -20.08 -32.45
N ALA A 67 -10.65 -20.16 -33.52
CA ALA A 67 -9.46 -19.34 -33.75
C ALA A 67 -9.76 -17.82 -33.67
N PRO A 68 -10.87 -17.29 -34.21
CA PRO A 68 -11.16 -15.86 -34.09
C PRO A 68 -11.37 -15.41 -32.65
N ALA A 69 -12.02 -16.21 -31.80
CA ALA A 69 -12.23 -15.87 -30.40
C ALA A 69 -10.90 -15.89 -29.63
N ALA A 70 -10.04 -16.88 -29.90
CA ALA A 70 -8.73 -16.96 -29.30
C ALA A 70 -7.84 -15.76 -29.68
N ASP A 71 -7.81 -15.37 -30.97
CA ASP A 71 -7.06 -14.20 -31.43
C ASP A 71 -7.60 -12.90 -30.82
N ALA A 72 -8.91 -12.74 -30.72
CA ALA A 72 -9.53 -11.59 -30.08
C ALA A 72 -9.18 -11.53 -28.57
N ALA A 73 -9.14 -12.67 -27.87
CA ALA A 73 -8.75 -12.72 -26.47
C ALA A 73 -7.27 -12.31 -26.29
N VAL A 74 -6.38 -12.83 -27.14
CA VAL A 74 -4.96 -12.42 -27.19
C VAL A 74 -4.83 -10.92 -27.39
N GLY A 75 -5.58 -10.34 -28.33
CA GLY A 75 -5.58 -8.90 -28.60
C GLY A 75 -6.03 -8.07 -27.41
N ARG A 76 -7.10 -8.50 -26.71
CA ARG A 76 -7.55 -7.84 -25.47
C ARG A 76 -6.48 -7.88 -24.39
N PHE A 77 -5.91 -9.04 -24.13
CA PHE A 77 -4.86 -9.21 -23.12
C PHE A 77 -3.64 -8.33 -23.43
N LEU A 78 -3.10 -8.38 -24.65
CA LEU A 78 -1.94 -7.59 -25.04
C LEU A 78 -2.20 -6.07 -24.93
N SER A 79 -3.42 -5.63 -25.28
CA SER A 79 -3.81 -4.22 -25.18
C SER A 79 -3.83 -3.75 -23.72
N ALA A 80 -4.35 -4.56 -22.81
CA ALA A 80 -4.36 -4.26 -21.38
C ALA A 80 -2.94 -4.35 -20.79
N TRP A 81 -2.18 -5.39 -21.11
CA TRP A 81 -0.82 -5.57 -20.64
C TRP A 81 0.08 -4.37 -21.00
N ARG A 82 -0.08 -3.84 -22.19
CA ARG A 82 0.67 -2.66 -22.66
C ARG A 82 0.14 -1.33 -22.16
N ARG A 83 -0.97 -1.31 -21.41
CA ARG A 83 -1.54 -0.08 -20.84
C ARG A 83 -0.56 0.61 -19.91
N GLY A 84 0.23 -0.15 -19.14
CA GLY A 84 1.27 0.36 -18.26
C GLY A 84 2.35 1.22 -18.94
N LEU A 85 2.53 1.08 -20.26
CA LEU A 85 3.45 1.94 -21.03
C LEU A 85 2.99 3.41 -21.11
N ARG A 86 1.72 3.68 -20.79
CA ARG A 86 1.12 5.02 -20.80
C ARG A 86 1.06 5.66 -19.41
N GLU A 87 1.49 4.96 -18.37
CA GLU A 87 1.51 5.47 -17.01
C GLU A 87 2.69 6.43 -16.80
N ALA A 88 2.56 7.30 -15.80
CA ALA A 88 3.60 8.25 -15.45
C ALA A 88 4.89 7.52 -15.03
N PRO A 89 6.07 8.09 -15.33
CA PRO A 89 7.32 7.56 -14.83
C PRO A 89 7.30 7.46 -13.29
N GLY A 90 7.66 6.30 -12.76
CA GLY A 90 7.65 6.04 -11.32
C GLY A 90 6.36 5.39 -10.78
N ALA A 91 5.24 5.44 -11.52
CA ALA A 91 4.02 4.76 -11.10
C ALA A 91 4.20 3.24 -11.05
N LEU A 92 3.65 2.61 -10.02
CA LEU A 92 3.58 1.16 -9.89
C LEU A 92 2.17 0.68 -10.18
N THR A 93 2.07 -0.42 -10.91
CA THR A 93 0.81 -1.08 -11.24
C THR A 93 0.50 -2.14 -10.19
N PRO A 94 -0.70 -2.17 -9.60
CA PRO A 94 -1.11 -3.27 -8.74
C PRO A 94 -1.45 -4.51 -9.58
N LEU A 95 -0.92 -5.66 -9.16
CA LEU A 95 -1.32 -6.99 -9.60
C LEU A 95 -2.07 -7.64 -8.45
N LEU A 96 -3.38 -7.85 -8.62
CA LEU A 96 -4.19 -8.55 -7.64
C LEU A 96 -4.08 -10.06 -7.88
N VAL A 97 -3.76 -10.78 -6.82
CA VAL A 97 -3.65 -12.25 -6.83
C VAL A 97 -4.63 -12.81 -5.80
N GLU A 98 -5.52 -13.68 -6.24
CA GLU A 98 -6.48 -14.36 -5.38
C GLU A 98 -6.20 -15.86 -5.38
N ALA A 99 -5.86 -16.41 -4.22
CA ALA A 99 -5.58 -17.84 -4.06
C ALA A 99 -6.02 -18.31 -2.67
N HIS A 100 -6.60 -19.50 -2.59
CA HIS A 100 -7.01 -20.13 -1.33
C HIS A 100 -7.91 -19.24 -0.44
N GLY A 101 -8.78 -18.43 -1.05
CA GLY A 101 -9.68 -17.52 -0.34
C GLY A 101 -9.00 -16.27 0.24
N LYS A 102 -7.76 -16.01 -0.12
CA LYS A 102 -7.03 -14.80 0.24
C LYS A 102 -6.76 -13.95 -0.99
N SER A 103 -6.92 -12.64 -0.84
CA SER A 103 -6.56 -11.66 -1.87
C SER A 103 -5.27 -10.94 -1.46
N ARG A 104 -4.36 -10.76 -2.41
CA ARG A 104 -3.07 -10.11 -2.22
C ARG A 104 -2.77 -9.17 -3.38
N ILE A 105 -2.08 -8.08 -3.08
CA ILE A 105 -1.64 -7.11 -4.09
C ILE A 105 -0.12 -7.08 -4.12
N VAL A 106 0.42 -7.20 -5.31
CA VAL A 106 1.85 -7.03 -5.60
C VAL A 106 2.01 -5.82 -6.48
N TYR A 107 2.99 -4.98 -6.20
CA TYR A 107 3.22 -3.76 -6.97
C TYR A 107 4.44 -3.88 -7.86
N GLY A 108 4.26 -3.51 -9.12
CA GLY A 108 5.30 -3.63 -10.11
C GLY A 108 4.91 -3.02 -11.44
N ARG A 109 5.35 -3.67 -12.52
CA ARG A 109 5.02 -3.28 -13.90
C ARG A 109 4.89 -4.50 -14.79
N PRO A 110 3.96 -4.49 -15.75
CA PRO A 110 3.96 -5.44 -16.84
C PRO A 110 5.32 -5.44 -17.56
N GLY A 111 5.90 -6.61 -17.66
CA GLY A 111 7.18 -6.85 -18.33
C GLY A 111 7.00 -7.49 -19.69
N ARG A 112 7.87 -8.46 -19.98
CA ARG A 112 7.85 -9.22 -21.23
C ARG A 112 6.54 -10.00 -21.36
N VAL A 113 6.03 -10.03 -22.59
CA VAL A 113 4.93 -10.91 -22.98
C VAL A 113 5.28 -11.60 -24.28
N SER A 114 5.06 -12.91 -24.34
CA SER A 114 5.29 -13.74 -25.52
C SER A 114 3.93 -14.25 -25.99
N PRO A 115 3.31 -13.59 -27.01
CA PRO A 115 2.05 -14.05 -27.58
C PRO A 115 2.31 -15.25 -28.54
N PRO A 116 1.25 -16.01 -28.87
CA PRO A 116 1.36 -17.04 -29.89
C PRO A 116 1.73 -16.44 -31.26
N ILE A 117 2.39 -17.25 -32.07
CA ILE A 117 2.75 -16.84 -33.45
C ILE A 117 1.49 -16.88 -34.32
N PRO A 118 1.12 -15.78 -35.03
CA PRO A 118 0.00 -15.80 -35.98
C PRO A 118 0.17 -16.92 -37.02
N GLY A 119 -0.92 -17.68 -37.29
CA GLY A 119 -0.89 -18.81 -38.18
C GLY A 119 -0.20 -20.07 -37.61
N SER A 120 0.06 -20.12 -36.31
CA SER A 120 0.49 -21.34 -35.66
C SER A 120 -0.67 -22.33 -35.57
N HIS A 121 -0.35 -23.64 -35.67
CA HIS A 121 -1.34 -24.70 -35.64
C HIS A 121 -2.24 -24.64 -34.38
N GLY A 122 -1.66 -24.27 -33.22
CA GLY A 122 -2.45 -24.10 -31.97
C GLY A 122 -3.48 -22.97 -32.09
N LEU A 123 -3.07 -21.79 -32.56
CA LEU A 123 -3.96 -20.65 -32.73
C LEU A 123 -5.07 -20.92 -33.76
N ASP A 124 -4.74 -21.61 -34.85
CA ASP A 124 -5.69 -22.03 -35.88
C ASP A 124 -6.73 -23.01 -35.34
N GLN A 125 -6.41 -23.71 -34.27
CA GLN A 125 -7.33 -24.59 -33.55
C GLN A 125 -8.05 -23.90 -32.35
N GLY A 126 -7.88 -22.60 -32.15
CA GLY A 126 -8.47 -21.90 -31.02
C GLY A 126 -7.70 -22.02 -29.71
N ILE A 127 -6.48 -22.55 -29.75
CA ILE A 127 -5.61 -22.68 -28.59
C ILE A 127 -4.50 -21.64 -28.68
N ALA A 128 -4.52 -20.64 -27.79
CA ALA A 128 -3.47 -19.65 -27.70
C ALA A 128 -2.78 -19.74 -26.33
N GLU A 129 -1.48 -19.96 -26.35
CA GLU A 129 -0.62 -19.92 -25.18
C GLU A 129 0.08 -18.57 -25.11
N ILE A 130 0.04 -17.93 -23.93
CA ILE A 130 0.73 -16.69 -23.65
C ILE A 130 1.60 -16.89 -22.41
N VAL A 131 2.85 -16.44 -22.49
CA VAL A 131 3.73 -16.31 -21.33
C VAL A 131 3.92 -14.82 -21.06
N ALA A 132 3.53 -14.40 -19.85
CA ALA A 132 3.61 -13.01 -19.43
C ALA A 132 4.41 -12.87 -18.13
N GLU A 133 5.37 -11.96 -18.12
CA GLU A 133 6.21 -11.66 -16.96
C GLU A 133 5.78 -10.32 -16.35
N PHE A 134 5.40 -10.32 -15.08
CA PHE A 134 5.17 -9.13 -14.29
C PHE A 134 6.42 -8.87 -13.44
N ARG A 135 7.04 -7.72 -13.63
CA ARG A 135 8.22 -7.32 -12.86
C ARG A 135 7.79 -6.77 -11.52
N VAL A 136 8.12 -7.45 -10.44
CA VAL A 136 7.86 -7.04 -9.06
C VAL A 136 8.90 -5.99 -8.68
N LEU A 137 8.48 -4.76 -8.48
CA LEU A 137 9.38 -3.66 -8.11
C LEU A 137 9.29 -3.31 -6.62
N ASP A 138 8.21 -3.69 -5.97
CA ASP A 138 8.05 -3.68 -4.52
C ASP A 138 7.94 -5.14 -4.06
N PRO A 139 8.97 -5.70 -3.41
CA PRO A 139 9.02 -7.11 -3.06
C PRO A 139 8.10 -7.50 -1.90
N ILE A 140 7.37 -6.54 -1.36
CA ILE A 140 6.38 -6.76 -0.31
C ILE A 140 5.00 -6.98 -0.93
N VAL A 141 4.26 -7.89 -0.34
CA VAL A 141 2.89 -8.24 -0.73
C VAL A 141 1.92 -7.60 0.25
N TYR A 142 0.85 -7.02 -0.25
CA TYR A 142 -0.10 -6.27 0.58
C TYR A 142 -1.49 -6.91 0.58
N ALA A 143 -2.22 -6.73 1.70
CA ALA A 143 -3.66 -6.98 1.69
C ALA A 143 -4.38 -5.86 0.91
N PRO A 144 -5.52 -6.16 0.25
CA PRO A 144 -6.31 -5.13 -0.43
C PRO A 144 -6.96 -4.15 0.54
N ASP A 145 -7.33 -4.62 1.73
CA ASP A 145 -8.05 -3.84 2.73
C ASP A 145 -7.11 -3.39 3.84
N PRO A 146 -6.96 -2.07 4.08
CA PRO A 146 -6.21 -1.57 5.20
C PRO A 146 -6.95 -1.78 6.52
N THR A 147 -6.22 -1.92 7.62
CA THR A 147 -6.75 -1.83 8.97
C THR A 147 -6.51 -0.43 9.50
N GLY A 148 -7.48 0.15 10.21
CA GLY A 148 -7.32 1.53 10.66
C GLY A 148 -8.13 1.90 11.88
N VAL A 149 -7.75 3.02 12.48
CA VAL A 149 -8.45 3.64 13.60
C VAL A 149 -8.58 5.15 13.36
N THR A 150 -9.67 5.71 13.86
CA THR A 150 -9.86 7.16 13.88
C THR A 150 -9.84 7.65 15.32
N LEU A 151 -9.06 8.69 15.57
CA LEU A 151 -8.98 9.38 16.86
C LEU A 151 -9.46 10.80 16.71
N SER A 152 -10.06 11.34 17.77
CA SER A 152 -10.54 12.71 17.83
C SER A 152 -9.90 13.44 19.00
N VAL A 153 -9.75 14.75 18.89
CA VAL A 153 -9.44 15.56 20.06
C VAL A 153 -10.71 15.66 20.89
N ILE A 154 -10.74 14.96 22.01
CA ILE A 154 -11.84 15.09 22.97
C ILE A 154 -11.59 16.34 23.81
N PRO A 155 -12.42 17.39 23.71
CA PRO A 155 -12.34 18.46 24.68
C PRO A 155 -12.64 17.84 26.05
N LYS A 156 -11.65 17.82 26.93
CA LYS A 156 -11.92 17.46 28.32
C LYS A 156 -12.81 18.56 28.92
N SER A 157 -14.09 18.30 28.98
CA SER A 157 -14.96 18.99 29.91
C SER A 157 -14.64 18.47 31.31
N LEU A 158 -13.58 18.98 31.90
CA LEU A 158 -13.24 18.69 33.29
C LEU A 158 -14.11 19.53 34.18
N GLY A 159 -15.10 18.88 34.76
CA GLY A 159 -15.74 19.33 35.96
C GLY A 159 -16.93 20.28 35.76
N GLY A 160 -18.06 19.87 36.33
CA GLY A 160 -19.12 20.79 36.68
C GLY A 160 -18.60 21.82 37.68
N ILE A 161 -19.21 22.99 37.67
CA ILE A 161 -18.96 24.04 38.69
C ILE A 161 -19.40 23.49 40.05
N ILE A 162 -18.47 23.41 40.98
CA ILE A 162 -18.76 22.99 42.37
C ILE A 162 -19.00 24.30 43.18
N ALA A 163 -20.14 24.42 43.80
CA ALA A 163 -20.42 25.54 44.71
C ALA A 163 -19.65 25.38 46.05
N PRO A 164 -19.20 26.48 46.66
CA PRO A 164 -19.44 27.89 46.34
C PRO A 164 -18.51 28.42 45.25
N ILE A 165 -19.06 29.24 44.33
CA ILE A 165 -18.32 29.88 43.23
C ILE A 165 -17.69 31.16 43.77
N VAL A 166 -16.36 31.24 43.69
CA VAL A 166 -15.60 32.45 44.01
C VAL A 166 -15.10 33.08 42.70
N THR A 167 -15.36 34.34 42.50
CA THR A 167 -14.89 35.10 41.31
C THR A 167 -13.44 35.56 41.50
N PRO A 168 -12.59 35.59 40.43
CA PRO A 168 -12.92 35.28 39.03
C PRO A 168 -12.90 33.78 38.71
N VAL A 169 -13.90 33.32 37.94
CA VAL A 169 -13.95 31.93 37.41
C VAL A 169 -13.18 31.91 36.10
N THR A 170 -12.04 31.20 36.09
CA THR A 170 -11.28 30.93 34.88
C THR A 170 -11.48 29.47 34.48
N THR A 171 -11.99 29.23 33.30
CA THR A 171 -12.05 27.88 32.71
C THR A 171 -10.87 27.67 31.77
N THR A 172 -10.02 26.72 32.08
CA THR A 172 -8.95 26.27 31.19
C THR A 172 -9.47 25.05 30.41
N MET A 173 -9.59 25.19 29.11
CA MET A 173 -9.83 24.01 28.25
C MET A 173 -8.51 23.26 28.10
N THR A 174 -8.40 22.07 28.70
CA THR A 174 -7.30 21.16 28.48
C THR A 174 -7.80 20.08 27.51
N SER A 175 -7.20 19.99 26.33
CA SER A 175 -7.46 18.89 25.40
C SER A 175 -6.95 17.56 26.01
N GLY A 176 -7.79 16.55 26.01
CA GLY A 176 -7.39 15.20 26.40
C GLY A 176 -6.69 14.50 25.24
N VAL A 177 -5.74 13.65 25.57
CA VAL A 177 -5.14 12.73 24.59
C VAL A 177 -6.01 11.48 24.53
N GLU A 178 -6.51 11.14 23.35
CA GLU A 178 -7.18 9.87 23.10
C GLU A 178 -6.13 8.82 22.74
N TYR A 179 -6.23 7.64 23.33
CA TYR A 179 -5.39 6.49 23.05
C TYR A 179 -6.22 5.39 22.40
N ARG A 180 -5.67 4.78 21.36
CA ARG A 180 -6.25 3.61 20.69
C ARG A 180 -5.16 2.59 20.43
N ILE A 181 -5.56 1.33 20.34
CA ILE A 181 -4.70 0.24 19.89
C ILE A 181 -5.08 -0.07 18.45
N LEU A 182 -4.07 -0.11 17.57
CA LEU A 182 -4.18 -0.59 16.20
C LEU A 182 -3.47 -1.95 16.13
N THR A 183 -4.20 -2.98 15.75
CA THR A 183 -3.64 -4.30 15.47
C THR A 183 -3.31 -4.40 13.99
N VAL A 184 -2.05 -4.64 13.68
CA VAL A 184 -1.54 -4.79 12.31
C VAL A 184 -1.26 -6.26 12.05
N PRO A 185 -2.07 -6.93 11.21
CA PRO A 185 -1.79 -8.30 10.80
C PRO A 185 -0.70 -8.34 9.73
N GLY A 186 -0.03 -9.50 9.59
CA GLY A 186 0.99 -9.71 8.58
C GLY A 186 2.25 -10.35 9.15
N ASP A 187 3.30 -10.37 8.35
CA ASP A 187 4.65 -10.84 8.70
C ASP A 187 5.75 -9.89 8.18
N ALA A 188 5.36 -8.82 7.48
CA ALA A 188 6.26 -7.77 6.99
C ALA A 188 5.83 -6.38 7.51
N PRO A 189 6.74 -5.39 7.56
CA PRO A 189 6.42 -4.02 7.98
C PRO A 189 5.34 -3.39 7.10
N ALA A 190 4.22 -3.02 7.70
CA ALA A 190 3.07 -2.42 7.06
C ALA A 190 3.25 -0.91 6.89
N PRO A 191 3.14 -0.35 5.68
CA PRO A 191 3.16 1.08 5.48
C PRO A 191 1.91 1.72 6.07
N LEU A 192 2.10 2.91 6.67
CA LEU A 192 1.03 3.70 7.24
C LEU A 192 0.57 4.80 6.30
N ARG A 193 -0.73 5.04 6.34
CA ARG A 193 -1.35 6.24 5.82
C ARG A 193 -2.00 7.01 6.96
N VAL A 194 -1.57 8.25 7.17
CA VAL A 194 -2.11 9.12 8.22
C VAL A 194 -2.82 10.29 7.58
N THR A 195 -4.13 10.40 7.82
CA THR A 195 -4.96 11.50 7.30
C THR A 195 -5.37 12.41 8.44
N PHE A 196 -4.87 13.62 8.42
CA PHE A 196 -5.24 14.69 9.37
C PHE A 196 -6.41 15.49 8.81
N HIS A 197 -7.51 15.54 9.55
CA HIS A 197 -8.71 16.27 9.17
C HIS A 197 -8.79 17.60 9.95
N GLY A 198 -9.05 18.67 9.23
CA GLY A 198 -9.28 19.98 9.84
C GLY A 198 -10.68 20.16 10.45
N PRO A 199 -10.89 21.21 11.25
CA PRO A 199 -9.92 22.23 11.62
C PRO A 199 -9.00 21.76 12.75
N ALA A 200 -7.70 21.99 12.62
CA ALA A 200 -6.74 21.62 13.65
C ALA A 200 -5.51 22.54 13.57
N LYS A 201 -4.89 22.86 14.69
CA LYS A 201 -3.61 23.56 14.74
C LYS A 201 -2.56 22.61 15.29
N ASP A 202 -1.46 22.49 14.55
CA ASP A 202 -0.30 21.62 14.85
C ASP A 202 -0.74 20.19 15.22
N PRO A 203 -1.56 19.50 14.38
CA PRO A 203 -1.99 18.16 14.66
C PRO A 203 -0.82 17.19 14.57
N ALA A 204 -0.73 16.26 15.54
CA ALA A 204 0.29 15.24 15.59
C ALA A 204 -0.28 13.92 16.13
N VAL A 205 0.08 12.83 15.51
CA VAL A 205 -0.15 11.47 15.97
C VAL A 205 1.16 10.89 16.47
N THR A 206 1.14 10.22 17.61
CA THR A 206 2.27 9.48 18.15
C THR A 206 1.93 8.00 18.13
N ILE A 207 2.79 7.20 17.52
CA ILE A 207 2.64 5.76 17.37
C ILE A 207 3.90 5.13 17.96
N ASP A 208 3.77 4.35 19.04
CA ASP A 208 4.89 3.74 19.78
C ASP A 208 6.04 4.73 20.08
N GLY A 209 5.69 5.98 20.38
CA GLY A 209 6.67 7.03 20.66
C GLY A 209 7.25 7.74 19.42
N VAL A 210 6.89 7.34 18.20
CA VAL A 210 7.27 8.03 16.95
C VAL A 210 6.20 9.04 16.58
N GLU A 211 6.57 10.32 16.45
CA GLU A 211 5.65 11.41 16.11
C GLU A 211 5.57 11.62 14.60
N VAL A 212 4.34 11.69 14.10
CA VAL A 212 4.01 12.15 12.76
C VAL A 212 3.03 13.33 12.90
N GLY A 213 3.37 14.48 12.39
CA GLY A 213 2.55 15.68 12.57
C GLY A 213 2.69 16.70 11.44
N ILE A 214 1.75 17.62 11.42
CA ILE A 214 1.67 18.73 10.47
C ILE A 214 1.88 20.03 11.22
N ALA A 215 2.77 20.89 10.73
CA ALA A 215 3.00 22.21 11.28
C ALA A 215 1.98 23.21 10.73
N GLY A 216 1.44 24.05 11.61
CA GLY A 216 0.48 25.11 11.29
C GLY A 216 -0.97 24.66 11.38
N GLY A 217 -1.88 25.51 10.89
CA GLY A 217 -3.32 25.26 10.95
C GLY A 217 -3.85 24.56 9.72
N LEU A 218 -4.78 23.62 9.91
CA LEU A 218 -5.65 23.07 8.89
C LEU A 218 -7.02 23.77 8.97
N GLN A 219 -7.56 24.15 7.82
CA GLN A 219 -8.90 24.75 7.74
C GLN A 219 -9.98 23.67 7.87
N TYR A 220 -11.24 24.07 7.95
CA TYR A 220 -12.38 23.17 8.19
C TYR A 220 -12.49 22.06 7.13
N ASP A 221 -12.30 22.39 5.86
CA ASP A 221 -12.42 21.44 4.73
C ASP A 221 -11.04 21.02 4.19
N GLU A 222 -10.01 21.13 4.99
CA GLU A 222 -8.63 20.85 4.58
C GLU A 222 -8.15 19.56 5.24
N ASP A 223 -7.87 18.55 4.42
CA ASP A 223 -7.28 17.29 4.86
C ASP A 223 -5.87 17.18 4.31
N VAL A 224 -4.95 16.68 5.14
CA VAL A 224 -3.57 16.36 4.73
C VAL A 224 -3.32 14.88 4.94
N VAL A 225 -2.84 14.24 3.88
CA VAL A 225 -2.48 12.81 3.85
C VAL A 225 -0.97 12.68 3.88
N VAL A 226 -0.47 11.95 4.85
CA VAL A 226 0.93 11.49 4.93
C VAL A 226 0.95 10.02 4.55
N ASP A 227 1.56 9.69 3.43
CA ASP A 227 1.64 8.33 2.90
C ASP A 227 3.05 7.78 3.12
N GLY A 228 3.17 6.74 3.96
CA GLY A 228 4.45 6.12 4.31
C GLY A 228 5.01 5.23 3.20
N ARG A 229 4.14 4.65 2.35
CA ARG A 229 4.56 3.81 1.23
C ARG A 229 5.19 4.65 0.13
N ASP A 230 4.49 5.67 -0.33
CA ASP A 230 4.96 6.56 -1.40
C ASP A 230 5.87 7.67 -0.87
N ARG A 231 6.01 7.78 0.47
CA ARG A 231 6.77 8.82 1.17
C ARG A 231 6.38 10.23 0.73
N THR A 232 5.09 10.45 0.60
CA THR A 232 4.52 11.72 0.16
C THR A 232 3.68 12.38 1.24
N VAL A 233 3.57 13.69 1.16
CA VAL A 233 2.64 14.49 1.95
C VAL A 233 1.84 15.36 0.99
N THR A 234 0.53 15.15 0.95
CA THR A 234 -0.37 15.83 0.02
C THR A 234 -1.63 16.29 0.71
N PHE A 235 -2.24 17.34 0.21
CA PHE A 235 -3.64 17.63 0.52
C PHE A 235 -4.55 16.59 -0.16
N SER A 236 -5.78 16.47 0.32
CA SER A 236 -6.79 15.56 -0.27
C SER A 236 -7.08 15.86 -1.75
N ASP A 237 -6.85 17.08 -2.21
CA ASP A 237 -6.98 17.50 -3.62
C ASP A 237 -5.75 17.15 -4.48
N GLY A 238 -4.74 16.49 -3.92
CA GLY A 238 -3.51 16.07 -4.61
C GLY A 238 -2.39 17.12 -4.64
N ARG A 239 -2.61 18.34 -4.16
CA ARG A 239 -1.54 19.33 -4.06
C ARG A 239 -0.46 18.90 -3.06
N PRO A 240 0.84 19.12 -3.35
CA PRO A 240 1.90 18.78 -2.42
C PRO A 240 1.83 19.62 -1.13
N ALA A 241 1.99 18.94 0.01
CA ALA A 241 1.96 19.54 1.35
C ALA A 241 3.24 19.24 2.16
N SER A 242 4.32 18.79 1.51
CA SER A 242 5.55 18.37 2.18
C SER A 242 6.19 19.45 3.05
N ALA A 243 6.04 20.73 2.69
CA ALA A 243 6.51 21.88 3.48
C ALA A 243 5.80 22.02 4.84
N ARG A 244 4.65 21.39 5.01
CA ARG A 244 3.85 21.40 6.24
C ARG A 244 4.17 20.24 7.19
N LEU A 245 5.00 19.29 6.75
CA LEU A 245 5.42 18.19 7.63
C LEU A 245 6.19 18.75 8.84
N SER A 246 5.84 18.30 10.05
CA SER A 246 6.56 18.66 11.26
C SER A 246 8.02 18.23 11.18
N ARG A 247 8.94 19.03 11.72
CA ARG A 247 10.39 18.71 11.78
C ARG A 247 10.72 17.47 12.60
N ARG A 248 9.78 17.01 13.43
CA ARG A 248 9.94 15.79 14.24
C ARG A 248 9.54 14.54 13.45
N SER A 249 8.73 14.71 12.40
CA SER A 249 8.24 13.62 11.58
C SER A 249 9.31 13.13 10.62
N ARG A 250 9.37 11.81 10.43
CA ARG A 250 10.31 11.14 9.53
C ARG A 250 9.56 10.17 8.64
N LEU A 251 9.48 10.48 7.35
CA LEU A 251 8.78 9.66 6.35
C LEU A 251 9.41 8.27 6.16
N ASP A 252 10.69 8.12 6.46
CA ASP A 252 11.41 6.84 6.41
C ASP A 252 11.06 5.87 7.55
N ARG A 253 10.29 6.32 8.53
CA ARG A 253 9.86 5.53 9.71
C ARG A 253 8.34 5.40 9.82
N ILE A 254 7.62 5.69 8.75
CA ILE A 254 6.16 5.58 8.72
C ILE A 254 5.78 4.17 8.22
N SER A 255 6.14 3.17 9.00
CA SER A 255 5.73 1.77 8.86
C SER A 255 5.64 1.15 10.23
N LEU A 256 4.78 0.15 10.40
CA LEU A 256 4.63 -0.61 11.64
C LEU A 256 4.97 -2.08 11.40
N ASP A 257 5.66 -2.67 12.33
CA ASP A 257 5.84 -4.11 12.38
C ASP A 257 4.48 -4.79 12.67
N PRO A 258 4.30 -6.07 12.34
CA PRO A 258 3.09 -6.79 12.72
C PRO A 258 2.93 -6.83 14.24
N GLY A 259 1.70 -6.58 14.74
CA GLY A 259 1.42 -6.59 16.16
C GLY A 259 0.42 -5.52 16.61
N GLU A 260 0.42 -5.23 17.91
CA GLU A 260 -0.40 -4.19 18.53
C GLU A 260 0.42 -2.94 18.77
N HIS A 261 -0.12 -1.79 18.37
CA HIS A 261 0.53 -0.49 18.44
C HIS A 261 -0.35 0.51 19.17
N GLU A 262 0.23 1.23 20.12
CA GLU A 262 -0.47 2.31 20.81
C GLU A 262 -0.40 3.60 20.00
N ILE A 263 -1.57 4.14 19.69
CA ILE A 263 -1.72 5.38 18.93
C ILE A 263 -2.35 6.44 19.81
N SER A 264 -1.77 7.63 19.81
CA SER A 264 -2.33 8.81 20.47
C SER A 264 -2.37 9.99 19.52
N PHE A 265 -3.39 10.85 19.69
CA PHE A 265 -3.57 12.04 18.87
C PHE A 265 -3.60 13.30 19.72
N THR A 266 -2.88 14.30 19.26
CA THR A 266 -2.85 15.64 19.86
C THR A 266 -3.03 16.70 18.80
N ALA A 267 -3.85 17.70 19.08
CA ALA A 267 -3.99 18.90 18.26
C ALA A 267 -4.55 20.03 19.13
N THR A 268 -4.32 21.27 18.73
CA THR A 268 -5.03 22.42 19.29
C THR A 268 -6.27 22.67 18.44
N ASP A 269 -7.42 22.37 19.00
CA ASP A 269 -8.72 22.62 18.35
C ASP A 269 -9.69 23.23 19.36
N ARG A 270 -10.33 24.33 18.97
CA ARG A 270 -11.35 25.03 19.80
C ARG A 270 -12.75 24.50 19.54
N THR A 271 -12.95 23.78 18.45
CA THR A 271 -14.25 23.27 18.01
C THR A 271 -14.50 21.84 18.50
N GLY A 272 -13.46 21.09 18.82
CA GLY A 272 -13.53 19.67 19.21
C GLY A 272 -13.86 18.74 18.03
N THR A 273 -13.61 19.19 16.81
CA THR A 273 -13.91 18.43 15.57
C THR A 273 -12.66 17.88 14.90
N ALA A 274 -11.47 18.29 15.35
CA ALA A 274 -10.21 17.76 14.85
C ALA A 274 -10.13 16.24 15.03
N ARG A 275 -9.75 15.56 13.98
CA ARG A 275 -9.61 14.09 13.97
C ARG A 275 -8.43 13.68 13.11
N VAL A 276 -7.94 12.48 13.37
CA VAL A 276 -6.93 11.81 12.55
C VAL A 276 -7.39 10.40 12.24
N THR A 277 -7.20 9.96 11.01
CA THR A 277 -7.39 8.58 10.59
C THR A 277 -6.00 7.97 10.33
N VAL A 278 -5.70 6.88 11.01
CA VAL A 278 -4.45 6.13 10.85
C VAL A 278 -4.81 4.77 10.27
N GLU A 279 -4.29 4.47 9.11
CA GLU A 279 -4.51 3.23 8.38
C GLU A 279 -3.17 2.54 8.15
N ALA A 280 -3.10 1.24 8.44
CA ALA A 280 -1.98 0.37 8.11
C ALA A 280 -2.42 -0.61 7.02
N THR A 281 -1.65 -0.73 5.96
CA THR A 281 -1.90 -1.75 4.94
C THR A 281 -1.13 -3.01 5.33
N PRO A 282 -1.83 -4.10 5.75
CA PRO A 282 -1.15 -5.33 6.17
C PRO A 282 -0.21 -5.84 5.09
N ALA A 283 0.99 -6.24 5.50
CA ALA A 283 2.07 -6.59 4.59
C ALA A 283 2.61 -8.00 4.88
N TYR A 284 3.08 -8.68 3.82
CA TYR A 284 3.50 -10.07 3.86
C TYR A 284 4.72 -10.30 3.00
N TYR A 285 5.56 -11.27 3.39
CA TYR A 285 6.69 -11.75 2.59
C TYR A 285 6.31 -12.87 1.61
N HIS A 286 5.03 -13.28 1.55
CA HIS A 286 4.53 -14.35 0.67
C HIS A 286 3.13 -14.01 0.12
N LEU A 287 2.76 -14.63 -0.99
CA LEU A 287 1.43 -14.55 -1.61
C LEU A 287 0.37 -15.34 -0.85
#